data_33e7ea9791961f31f9ec5ec12ba70b5c
#
_entry.id   33e7ea9791961f31f9ec5ec12ba70b5c
#
_cell.length_a   1.000
_cell.length_b   1.000
_cell.length_c   1.000
_cell.angle_alpha   90.00
_cell.angle_beta   90.00
_cell.angle_gamma   90.00
#
_symmetry.space_group_name_H-M   'P 1'
#
loop_
_entity.id
_entity.type
_entity.pdbx_description
1 polymer ?
#
loop_
_entity_poly.entity_id
_entity_poly.type
_entity_poly.pdbx_seq_one_letter_code
_entity_poly.pdbx_strand_id
1 'polypeptide(L)'
;MANSTSSSGARSRATQQIDISAIREFGEVLLTSPARLCFIVEERYENDVMPGAVVDVLSSCGHHVDVLRPSGTVADLWELLPTDVARYDAFVLKTVSSGPGLSLLEAAAAAGVTTINDHRAIRLARDKAVAAVRARAAGIPFPKTWFASKSTLLDQIPPARYPLVVKPNDGSAMRDVYRVDSPGELAQLDIDESGSLLAQPYMPNPGYDVKLYNPGDEVFAIVKRSPLHPGADVVEEQIPVTPELRSLARAVGRVFGLDIYGIDVVETADGWVVLDVNDFPSFGMVPHAAYRLARTVLRVIRRQAAARADARAAAPTVYRSTRTPVVEAKA
;
A
#
# COMPACT_ATOMS: atom_id res chain seq x y z
N MET A 1 37.76 16.06 30.61
CA MET A 1 38.33 14.99 29.75
C MET A 1 37.52 13.74 29.96
N ALA A 2 36.67 13.40 29.05
CA ALA A 2 36.14 12.03 28.82
C ALA A 2 35.32 12.12 27.53
N ASN A 3 35.92 11.67 26.44
CA ASN A 3 35.25 11.49 25.13
C ASN A 3 34.32 10.28 25.21
N SER A 4 33.03 10.51 24.96
CA SER A 4 32.10 9.43 24.63
C SER A 4 31.88 9.42 23.12
N THR A 5 32.54 8.54 22.43
CA THR A 5 32.34 8.22 21.01
C THR A 5 31.06 7.43 20.87
N SER A 6 30.03 8.05 20.32
CA SER A 6 28.82 7.35 19.85
C SER A 6 29.15 6.61 18.56
N SER A 7 29.21 5.30 18.62
CA SER A 7 29.31 4.42 17.46
C SER A 7 27.95 4.36 16.75
N SER A 8 27.80 5.10 15.66
CA SER A 8 26.71 4.91 14.71
C SER A 8 26.93 3.59 13.97
N GLY A 9 26.22 2.56 14.40
CA GLY A 9 26.19 1.27 13.71
C GLY A 9 25.47 1.41 12.36
N ALA A 10 26.21 1.70 11.30
CA ALA A 10 25.76 1.50 9.93
C ALA A 10 25.50 0.00 9.75
N ARG A 11 24.21 -0.41 9.71
CA ARG A 11 23.84 -1.76 9.28
C ARG A 11 24.21 -1.87 7.81
N SER A 12 25.29 -2.60 7.54
CA SER A 12 25.74 -2.99 6.23
C SER A 12 24.54 -3.60 5.47
N ARG A 13 24.23 -3.08 4.27
CA ARG A 13 23.42 -3.79 3.28
C ARG A 13 24.15 -5.08 2.97
N ALA A 14 23.79 -6.16 3.66
CA ALA A 14 24.15 -7.48 3.21
C ALA A 14 23.49 -7.66 1.85
N THR A 15 24.29 -7.69 0.79
CA THR A 15 23.87 -8.07 -0.56
C THR A 15 23.20 -9.43 -0.41
N GLN A 16 21.88 -9.46 -0.46
CA GLN A 16 21.13 -10.71 -0.31
C GLN A 16 21.50 -11.55 -1.53
N GLN A 17 22.28 -12.59 -1.29
CA GLN A 17 22.73 -13.50 -2.33
C GLN A 17 21.49 -14.06 -3.02
N ILE A 18 21.37 -13.84 -4.35
CA ILE A 18 20.20 -14.25 -5.13
C ILE A 18 20.09 -15.77 -5.04
N ASP A 19 18.98 -16.22 -4.46
CA ASP A 19 18.70 -17.64 -4.36
C ASP A 19 18.26 -18.21 -5.70
N ILE A 20 19.18 -18.90 -6.38
CA ILE A 20 18.92 -19.54 -7.68
C ILE A 20 17.80 -20.59 -7.57
N SER A 21 17.60 -21.20 -6.40
CA SER A 21 16.50 -22.15 -6.18
C SER A 21 15.15 -21.43 -6.17
N ALA A 22 15.08 -20.26 -5.56
CA ALA A 22 13.89 -19.41 -5.57
C ALA A 22 13.58 -18.90 -7.00
N ILE A 23 14.60 -18.58 -7.82
CA ILE A 23 14.38 -18.25 -9.24
C ILE A 23 13.75 -19.42 -9.98
N ARG A 24 14.12 -20.66 -9.69
CA ARG A 24 13.50 -21.84 -10.31
C ARG A 24 12.04 -22.02 -9.87
N GLU A 25 11.72 -21.76 -8.61
CA GLU A 25 10.36 -21.87 -8.08
C GLU A 25 9.44 -20.77 -8.65
N PHE A 26 9.95 -19.53 -8.79
CA PHE A 26 9.18 -18.37 -9.26
C PHE A 26 9.46 -18.03 -10.74
N GLY A 27 10.32 -18.78 -11.43
CA GLY A 27 11.20 -18.37 -12.52
C GLY A 27 10.61 -18.09 -13.89
N GLU A 28 9.56 -18.79 -14.35
CA GLU A 28 9.08 -18.57 -15.73
C GLU A 28 8.57 -17.13 -15.97
N VAL A 29 8.00 -16.50 -14.95
CA VAL A 29 7.51 -15.13 -15.03
C VAL A 29 8.63 -14.11 -14.86
N LEU A 30 9.65 -14.42 -14.05
CA LEU A 30 10.77 -13.51 -13.78
C LEU A 30 11.77 -13.42 -14.94
N LEU A 31 11.90 -14.47 -15.75
CA LEU A 31 12.85 -14.58 -16.88
C LEU A 31 12.23 -14.25 -18.24
N THR A 32 11.35 -13.27 -18.29
CA THR A 32 10.66 -12.84 -19.51
C THR A 32 11.38 -11.71 -20.22
N SER A 33 10.81 -11.24 -21.34
CA SER A 33 11.33 -10.05 -22.03
C SER A 33 11.55 -8.91 -21.03
N PRO A 34 12.71 -8.20 -21.11
CA PRO A 34 13.03 -7.12 -20.20
C PRO A 34 11.92 -6.09 -20.14
N ALA A 35 11.47 -5.76 -18.93
CA ALA A 35 10.54 -4.69 -18.66
C ALA A 35 11.28 -3.47 -18.12
N ARG A 36 10.73 -2.28 -18.35
CA ARG A 36 11.23 -1.01 -17.79
C ARG A 36 10.27 -0.52 -16.71
N LEU A 37 10.76 -0.37 -15.51
CA LEU A 37 9.97 -0.12 -14.32
C LEU A 37 10.47 1.14 -13.60
N CYS A 38 9.56 1.91 -13.02
CA CYS A 38 9.90 2.97 -12.11
C CYS A 38 9.25 2.71 -10.75
N PHE A 39 10.06 2.57 -9.71
CA PHE A 39 9.59 2.50 -8.33
C PHE A 39 9.58 3.89 -7.72
N ILE A 40 8.41 4.35 -7.29
CA ILE A 40 8.25 5.58 -6.53
C ILE A 40 8.37 5.22 -5.05
N VAL A 41 9.47 5.66 -4.41
CA VAL A 41 9.78 5.31 -3.02
C VAL A 41 10.00 6.58 -2.21
N GLU A 42 9.17 6.79 -1.18
CA GLU A 42 9.38 7.89 -0.24
C GLU A 42 10.66 7.66 0.58
N GLU A 43 11.35 8.75 0.93
CA GLU A 43 12.58 8.75 1.71
C GLU A 43 12.46 7.92 3.00
N ARG A 44 11.31 7.99 3.66
CA ARG A 44 11.00 7.19 4.86
C ARG A 44 11.19 5.68 4.66
N TYR A 45 10.95 5.17 3.46
CA TYR A 45 11.04 3.75 3.13
C TYR A 45 12.34 3.36 2.43
N GLU A 46 13.27 4.29 2.25
CA GLU A 46 14.52 4.05 1.54
C GLU A 46 15.39 2.97 2.19
N ASN A 47 15.31 2.88 3.53
CA ASN A 47 16.05 1.89 4.30
C ASN A 47 15.23 0.65 4.66
N ASP A 48 13.96 0.58 4.25
CA ASP A 48 13.14 -0.60 4.41
C ASP A 48 13.63 -1.72 3.49
N VAL A 49 13.54 -2.96 3.95
CA VAL A 49 13.88 -4.14 3.12
C VAL A 49 13.02 -4.17 1.84
N MET A 50 11.75 -3.82 1.96
CA MET A 50 10.85 -3.66 0.84
C MET A 50 10.59 -2.15 0.62
N PRO A 51 10.71 -1.64 -0.60
CA PRO A 51 10.76 -2.33 -1.89
C PRO A 51 12.17 -2.66 -2.42
N GLY A 52 13.24 -2.29 -1.72
CA GLY A 52 14.62 -2.48 -2.19
C GLY A 52 14.90 -3.90 -2.69
N ALA A 53 14.54 -4.92 -1.91
CA ALA A 53 14.73 -6.32 -2.29
C ALA A 53 13.95 -6.72 -3.56
N VAL A 54 12.79 -6.10 -3.83
CA VAL A 54 12.04 -6.32 -5.08
C VAL A 54 12.77 -5.74 -6.28
N VAL A 55 13.34 -4.54 -6.13
CA VAL A 55 14.17 -3.87 -7.14
C VAL A 55 15.38 -4.74 -7.47
N ASP A 56 16.07 -5.27 -6.44
CA ASP A 56 17.24 -6.13 -6.62
C ASP A 56 16.89 -7.42 -7.37
N VAL A 57 15.78 -8.09 -7.03
CA VAL A 57 15.30 -9.29 -7.73
C VAL A 57 14.99 -8.99 -9.20
N LEU A 58 14.23 -7.93 -9.49
CA LEU A 58 13.87 -7.56 -10.85
C LEU A 58 15.11 -7.22 -11.70
N SER A 59 16.02 -6.41 -11.15
CA SER A 59 17.27 -6.03 -11.85
C SER A 59 18.15 -7.24 -12.15
N SER A 60 18.23 -8.17 -11.21
CA SER A 60 19.02 -9.41 -11.36
C SER A 60 18.41 -10.38 -12.39
N CYS A 61 17.11 -10.28 -12.62
CA CYS A 61 16.41 -11.04 -13.67
C CYS A 61 16.46 -10.33 -15.04
N GLY A 62 17.21 -9.23 -15.18
CA GLY A 62 17.43 -8.53 -16.45
C GLY A 62 16.38 -7.46 -16.78
N HIS A 63 15.54 -7.05 -15.83
CA HIS A 63 14.64 -5.92 -15.99
C HIS A 63 15.36 -4.59 -15.67
N HIS A 64 14.94 -3.50 -16.32
CA HIS A 64 15.44 -2.16 -16.05
C HIS A 64 14.56 -1.51 -14.97
N VAL A 65 15.15 -1.15 -13.84
CA VAL A 65 14.41 -0.60 -12.70
C VAL A 65 15.03 0.70 -12.24
N ASP A 66 14.29 1.79 -12.41
CA ASP A 66 14.63 3.09 -11.85
C ASP A 66 13.89 3.30 -10.53
N VAL A 67 14.50 4.04 -9.60
CA VAL A 67 13.89 4.42 -8.33
C VAL A 67 13.78 5.94 -8.27
N LEU A 68 12.55 6.44 -8.22
CA LEU A 68 12.24 7.86 -8.10
C LEU A 68 11.89 8.18 -6.65
N ARG A 69 12.56 9.21 -6.10
CA ARG A 69 12.34 9.73 -4.75
C ARG A 69 11.61 11.07 -4.83
N PRO A 70 10.31 11.12 -4.54
CA PRO A 70 9.51 12.32 -4.76
C PRO A 70 9.99 13.54 -3.98
N SER A 71 10.52 13.35 -2.77
CA SER A 71 10.99 14.44 -1.89
C SER A 71 12.31 15.08 -2.35
N GLY A 72 13.09 14.40 -3.19
CA GLY A 72 14.42 14.85 -3.63
C GLY A 72 14.55 15.07 -5.13
N THR A 73 13.45 15.03 -5.88
CA THR A 73 13.50 15.05 -7.35
C THR A 73 12.45 16.00 -7.92
N VAL A 74 12.83 16.82 -8.89
CA VAL A 74 11.88 17.49 -9.77
C VAL A 74 11.55 16.54 -10.92
N ALA A 75 10.29 16.15 -11.06
CA ALA A 75 9.83 15.28 -12.14
C ALA A 75 9.27 16.12 -13.29
N ASP A 76 9.79 15.93 -14.50
CA ASP A 76 9.15 16.45 -15.70
C ASP A 76 7.98 15.54 -16.08
N LEU A 77 6.74 16.03 -15.90
CA LEU A 77 5.54 15.25 -16.16
C LEU A 77 5.30 15.02 -17.65
N TRP A 78 5.86 15.87 -18.54
CA TRP A 78 5.75 15.66 -19.98
C TRP A 78 6.56 14.45 -20.46
N GLU A 79 7.62 14.08 -19.75
CA GLU A 79 8.35 12.83 -20.02
C GLU A 79 7.54 11.56 -19.75
N LEU A 80 6.40 11.66 -19.04
CA LEU A 80 5.47 10.56 -18.84
C LEU A 80 4.55 10.32 -20.04
N LEU A 81 4.38 11.32 -20.92
CA LEU A 81 3.51 11.21 -22.09
C LEU A 81 4.05 10.15 -23.07
N PRO A 82 3.14 9.44 -23.77
CA PRO A 82 3.53 8.46 -24.77
C PRO A 82 4.34 9.15 -25.87
N THR A 83 5.59 8.71 -26.03
CA THR A 83 6.43 8.97 -27.19
C THR A 83 6.50 7.69 -28.01
N ASP A 84 7.20 7.71 -29.16
CA ASP A 84 7.37 6.53 -30.02
C ASP A 84 8.04 5.36 -29.27
N VAL A 85 8.73 5.66 -28.15
CA VAL A 85 9.28 4.66 -27.24
C VAL A 85 8.72 4.94 -25.84
N ALA A 86 7.81 4.09 -25.37
CA ALA A 86 7.33 4.17 -23.98
C ALA A 86 8.51 4.02 -23.03
N ARG A 87 8.72 5.05 -22.15
CA ARG A 87 9.86 5.05 -21.23
C ARG A 87 9.75 3.96 -20.17
N TYR A 88 8.52 3.70 -19.68
CA TYR A 88 8.24 2.69 -18.66
C TYR A 88 7.01 1.84 -18.99
N ASP A 89 7.10 0.55 -18.68
CA ASP A 89 5.98 -0.39 -18.75
C ASP A 89 5.05 -0.22 -17.54
N ALA A 90 5.61 0.09 -16.36
CA ALA A 90 4.84 0.33 -15.14
C ALA A 90 5.54 1.22 -14.13
N PHE A 91 4.71 1.87 -13.29
CA PHE A 91 5.11 2.52 -12.05
C PHE A 91 4.60 1.72 -10.86
N VAL A 92 5.46 1.53 -9.85
CA VAL A 92 5.15 0.82 -8.59
C VAL A 92 5.31 1.81 -7.44
N LEU A 93 4.30 1.90 -6.57
CA LEU A 93 4.28 2.89 -5.49
C LEU A 93 4.56 2.26 -4.12
N LYS A 94 5.50 2.84 -3.39
CA LYS A 94 5.72 2.64 -1.95
C LYS A 94 5.94 3.98 -1.28
N THR A 95 4.84 4.63 -0.90
CA THR A 95 4.86 5.97 -0.29
C THR A 95 3.90 6.07 0.88
N VAL A 96 4.02 7.13 1.68
CA VAL A 96 3.07 7.47 2.74
C VAL A 96 1.76 8.00 2.14
N SER A 97 0.67 7.95 2.91
CA SER A 97 -0.66 8.33 2.43
C SER A 97 -0.74 9.79 1.96
N SER A 98 -0.09 10.70 2.67
CA SER A 98 -0.07 12.13 2.39
C SER A 98 1.13 12.58 1.54
N GLY A 99 1.97 11.63 1.08
CA GLY A 99 3.17 11.95 0.30
C GLY A 99 2.87 12.28 -1.16
N PRO A 100 3.79 12.98 -1.85
CA PRO A 100 3.64 13.41 -3.23
C PRO A 100 3.67 12.26 -4.25
N GLY A 101 4.12 11.07 -3.84
CA GLY A 101 4.29 9.92 -4.73
C GLY A 101 2.99 9.45 -5.38
N LEU A 102 1.85 9.57 -4.69
CA LEU A 102 0.56 9.20 -5.27
C LEU A 102 0.18 10.11 -6.44
N SER A 103 0.45 11.42 -6.34
CA SER A 103 0.19 12.35 -7.45
C SER A 103 1.05 12.02 -8.68
N LEU A 104 2.31 11.62 -8.49
CA LEU A 104 3.18 11.15 -9.59
C LEU A 104 2.66 9.86 -10.22
N LEU A 105 2.19 8.92 -9.39
CA LEU A 105 1.57 7.69 -9.89
C LEU A 105 0.31 7.96 -10.71
N GLU A 106 -0.52 8.90 -10.27
CA GLU A 106 -1.73 9.32 -10.97
C GLU A 106 -1.43 10.02 -12.29
N ALA A 107 -0.38 10.86 -12.32
CA ALA A 107 0.09 11.48 -13.55
C ALA A 107 0.57 10.41 -14.55
N ALA A 108 1.32 9.41 -14.12
CA ALA A 108 1.71 8.27 -14.94
C ALA A 108 0.49 7.49 -15.46
N ALA A 109 -0.52 7.26 -14.60
CA ALA A 109 -1.77 6.62 -15.01
C ALA A 109 -2.54 7.44 -16.06
N ALA A 110 -2.60 8.76 -15.89
CA ALA A 110 -3.22 9.68 -16.85
C ALA A 110 -2.50 9.67 -18.21
N ALA A 111 -1.18 9.47 -18.20
CA ALA A 111 -0.38 9.25 -19.40
C ALA A 111 -0.52 7.84 -20.00
N GLY A 112 -1.38 6.98 -19.42
CA GLY A 112 -1.64 5.64 -19.91
C GLY A 112 -0.61 4.58 -19.47
N VAL A 113 0.28 4.89 -18.54
CA VAL A 113 1.25 3.92 -17.98
C VAL A 113 0.55 3.02 -16.95
N THR A 114 0.95 1.75 -16.89
CA THR A 114 0.47 0.83 -15.85
C THR A 114 0.89 1.30 -14.46
N THR A 115 -0.02 1.26 -13.49
CA THR A 115 0.30 1.52 -12.08
C THR A 115 0.07 0.29 -11.21
N ILE A 116 0.91 0.07 -10.22
CA ILE A 116 0.86 -1.07 -9.30
C ILE A 116 1.03 -0.59 -7.85
N ASN A 117 0.01 -0.74 -7.02
CA ASN A 117 -1.37 -1.08 -7.42
C ASN A 117 -1.98 -0.03 -8.37
N ASP A 118 -3.20 -0.32 -8.88
CA ASP A 118 -3.99 0.71 -9.58
C ASP A 118 -4.16 1.93 -8.65
N HIS A 119 -3.88 3.14 -9.15
CA HIS A 119 -3.93 4.36 -8.35
C HIS A 119 -5.30 4.59 -7.68
N ARG A 120 -6.39 4.19 -8.35
CA ARG A 120 -7.76 4.28 -7.82
C ARG A 120 -7.97 3.33 -6.65
N ALA A 121 -7.41 2.12 -6.73
CA ALA A 121 -7.43 1.14 -5.65
C ALA A 121 -6.65 1.64 -4.43
N ILE A 122 -5.50 2.29 -4.65
CA ILE A 122 -4.71 2.92 -3.59
C ILE A 122 -5.50 4.01 -2.88
N ARG A 123 -6.14 4.92 -3.63
CA ARG A 123 -6.99 5.98 -3.02
C ARG A 123 -8.11 5.40 -2.19
N LEU A 124 -8.81 4.37 -2.72
CA LEU A 124 -9.90 3.71 -2.01
C LEU A 124 -9.45 3.05 -0.70
N ALA A 125 -8.26 2.50 -0.66
CA ALA A 125 -7.73 1.85 0.54
C ALA A 125 -7.21 2.86 1.58
N ARG A 126 -6.60 3.97 1.12
CA ARG A 126 -5.97 4.97 2.01
C ARG A 126 -6.97 5.89 2.70
N ASP A 127 -8.08 6.22 2.06
CA ASP A 127 -9.20 6.92 2.71
C ASP A 127 -10.02 5.92 3.53
N LYS A 128 -9.76 5.88 4.84
CA LYS A 128 -10.36 4.90 5.75
C LYS A 128 -11.88 5.05 5.88
N ALA A 129 -12.44 6.25 5.72
CA ALA A 129 -13.88 6.46 5.70
C ALA A 129 -14.51 5.82 4.46
N VAL A 130 -13.91 6.03 3.29
CA VAL A 130 -14.34 5.40 2.03
C VAL A 130 -14.16 3.88 2.12
N ALA A 131 -13.03 3.42 2.66
CA ALA A 131 -12.74 2.00 2.85
C ALA A 131 -13.80 1.32 3.73
N ALA A 132 -14.17 1.92 4.87
CA ALA A 132 -15.19 1.38 5.76
C ALA A 132 -16.56 1.21 5.09
N VAL A 133 -17.02 2.24 4.38
CA VAL A 133 -18.31 2.21 3.68
C VAL A 133 -18.28 1.19 2.54
N ARG A 134 -17.21 1.17 1.74
CA ARG A 134 -17.06 0.25 0.61
C ARG A 134 -16.99 -1.22 1.06
N ALA A 135 -16.21 -1.51 2.11
CA ALA A 135 -16.13 -2.83 2.70
C ALA A 135 -17.51 -3.29 3.18
N ARG A 136 -18.20 -2.45 3.95
CA ARG A 136 -19.53 -2.76 4.49
C ARG A 136 -20.57 -2.95 3.41
N ALA A 137 -20.59 -2.12 2.38
CA ALA A 137 -21.50 -2.25 1.24
C ALA A 137 -21.29 -3.55 0.45
N ALA A 138 -20.07 -4.08 0.46
CA ALA A 138 -19.72 -5.36 -0.16
C ALA A 138 -19.91 -6.58 0.77
N GLY A 139 -20.45 -6.40 1.97
CA GLY A 139 -20.64 -7.46 2.95
C GLY A 139 -19.39 -7.92 3.69
N ILE A 140 -18.27 -7.18 3.58
CA ILE A 140 -17.07 -7.46 4.35
C ILE A 140 -17.30 -7.00 5.80
N PRO A 141 -17.05 -7.87 6.81
CA PRO A 141 -17.13 -7.48 8.21
C PRO A 141 -16.16 -6.35 8.53
N PHE A 142 -16.70 -5.18 8.86
CA PHE A 142 -15.95 -3.97 9.18
C PHE A 142 -16.62 -3.24 10.33
N PRO A 143 -15.90 -2.61 11.27
CA PRO A 143 -16.50 -1.93 12.41
C PRO A 143 -17.43 -0.79 11.97
N LYS A 144 -18.48 -0.53 12.75
CA LYS A 144 -19.24 0.71 12.58
C LYS A 144 -18.28 1.90 12.69
N THR A 145 -18.36 2.83 11.74
CA THR A 145 -17.41 3.94 11.63
C THR A 145 -18.15 5.26 11.68
N TRP A 146 -17.65 6.18 12.51
CA TRP A 146 -18.04 7.58 12.53
C TRP A 146 -16.88 8.41 11.98
N PHE A 147 -17.22 9.46 11.28
CA PHE A 147 -16.28 10.40 10.68
C PHE A 147 -16.48 11.78 11.29
N ALA A 148 -15.39 12.47 11.63
CA ALA A 148 -15.41 13.82 12.15
C ALA A 148 -14.26 14.65 11.56
N SER A 149 -14.52 15.93 11.27
CA SER A 149 -13.48 16.86 10.80
C SER A 149 -12.62 17.41 11.97
N LYS A 150 -13.05 17.22 13.22
CA LYS A 150 -12.36 17.65 14.45
C LYS A 150 -12.66 16.67 15.57
N SER A 151 -11.74 16.53 16.53
CA SER A 151 -11.88 15.67 17.69
C SER A 151 -13.10 16.03 18.54
N THR A 152 -13.38 17.32 18.74
CA THR A 152 -14.50 17.82 19.53
C THR A 152 -15.88 17.39 19.01
N LEU A 153 -16.01 17.08 17.72
CA LEU A 153 -17.27 16.60 17.13
C LEU A 153 -17.57 15.14 17.50
N LEU A 154 -16.58 14.38 17.95
CA LEU A 154 -16.75 13.01 18.39
C LEU A 154 -17.56 12.91 19.71
N ASP A 155 -17.70 14.01 20.45
CA ASP A 155 -18.59 14.10 21.63
C ASP A 155 -20.05 13.83 21.29
N GLN A 156 -20.44 13.93 20.03
CA GLN A 156 -21.79 13.57 19.56
C GLN A 156 -22.03 12.05 19.53
N ILE A 157 -20.97 11.25 19.70
CA ILE A 157 -21.12 9.78 19.78
C ILE A 157 -21.66 9.42 21.18
N PRO A 158 -22.79 8.70 21.25
CA PRO A 158 -23.39 8.36 22.54
C PRO A 158 -22.43 7.62 23.47
N PRO A 159 -22.38 7.93 24.78
CA PRO A 159 -21.51 7.25 25.75
C PRO A 159 -21.62 5.73 25.77
N ALA A 160 -22.80 5.19 25.48
CA ALA A 160 -23.03 3.74 25.37
C ALA A 160 -22.29 3.04 24.21
N ARG A 161 -21.55 3.80 23.37
CA ARG A 161 -20.72 3.27 22.27
C ARG A 161 -19.27 3.08 22.63
N TYR A 162 -18.84 3.60 23.77
CA TYR A 162 -17.47 3.43 24.27
C TYR A 162 -17.26 2.00 24.82
N PRO A 163 -16.02 1.49 24.81
CA PRO A 163 -14.81 2.17 24.36
C PRO A 163 -14.72 2.29 22.84
N LEU A 164 -14.03 3.35 22.38
CA LEU A 164 -13.79 3.65 20.97
C LEU A 164 -12.30 3.53 20.63
N VAL A 165 -12.03 3.29 19.35
CA VAL A 165 -10.71 3.51 18.73
C VAL A 165 -10.83 4.76 17.86
N VAL A 166 -10.02 5.77 18.14
CA VAL A 166 -9.93 7.02 17.37
C VAL A 166 -8.63 7.02 16.59
N LYS A 167 -8.70 7.35 15.30
CA LYS A 167 -7.55 7.37 14.41
C LYS A 167 -7.72 8.37 13.27
N PRO A 168 -6.63 8.91 12.68
CA PRO A 168 -6.69 9.72 11.47
C PRO A 168 -7.32 8.97 10.29
N ASN A 169 -8.06 9.69 9.44
CA ASN A 169 -8.68 9.13 8.24
C ASN A 169 -7.63 8.68 7.20
N ASP A 170 -6.59 9.47 7.00
CA ASP A 170 -5.54 9.25 6.01
C ASP A 170 -4.19 8.82 6.61
N GLY A 171 -4.17 8.50 7.90
CA GLY A 171 -2.97 8.11 8.64
C GLY A 171 -2.36 6.81 8.17
N SER A 172 -1.05 6.80 7.98
CA SER A 172 -0.25 5.59 7.75
C SER A 172 0.65 5.29 8.97
N ALA A 173 0.88 3.99 9.23
CA ALA A 173 1.87 3.48 10.16
C ALA A 173 1.58 3.66 11.65
N MET A 174 0.40 3.24 12.14
CA MET A 174 0.10 3.01 13.56
C MET A 174 0.42 4.19 14.51
N ARG A 175 0.66 5.39 13.99
CA ARG A 175 0.76 6.61 14.79
C ARG A 175 -0.64 7.16 14.96
N ASP A 176 -0.89 7.72 16.13
CA ASP A 176 -2.14 8.41 16.42
C ASP A 176 -3.39 7.51 16.40
N VAL A 177 -3.24 6.26 16.85
CA VAL A 177 -4.34 5.34 17.10
C VAL A 177 -4.56 5.25 18.60
N TYR A 178 -5.70 5.74 19.07
CA TYR A 178 -6.02 5.87 20.48
C TYR A 178 -7.21 5.00 20.84
N ARG A 179 -7.09 4.23 21.92
CA ARG A 179 -8.24 3.66 22.60
C ARG A 179 -8.74 4.67 23.61
N VAL A 180 -10.04 4.92 23.61
CA VAL A 180 -10.74 5.90 24.45
C VAL A 180 -11.87 5.20 25.17
N ASP A 181 -11.80 5.11 26.48
CA ASP A 181 -12.76 4.36 27.27
C ASP A 181 -13.98 5.20 27.67
N SER A 182 -13.90 6.55 27.58
CA SER A 182 -14.97 7.47 27.95
C SER A 182 -14.92 8.79 27.17
N PRO A 183 -16.03 9.56 27.10
CA PRO A 183 -16.01 10.92 26.56
C PRO A 183 -15.02 11.85 27.30
N GLY A 184 -14.83 11.66 28.61
CA GLY A 184 -13.89 12.45 29.37
C GLY A 184 -12.43 12.23 28.98
N GLU A 185 -12.05 11.02 28.60
CA GLU A 185 -10.72 10.73 28.05
C GLU A 185 -10.55 11.33 26.67
N LEU A 186 -11.58 11.26 25.81
CA LEU A 186 -11.54 11.87 24.49
C LEU A 186 -11.19 13.35 24.54
N ALA A 187 -11.79 14.08 25.49
CA ALA A 187 -11.55 15.51 25.66
C ALA A 187 -10.12 15.86 26.13
N GLN A 188 -9.36 14.87 26.62
CA GLN A 188 -7.98 15.06 27.11
C GLN A 188 -6.92 14.63 26.06
N LEU A 189 -7.33 14.02 24.96
CA LEU A 189 -6.40 13.61 23.91
C LEU A 189 -5.89 14.82 23.13
N ASP A 190 -4.57 14.94 23.07
CA ASP A 190 -3.89 15.83 22.12
C ASP A 190 -3.79 15.12 20.77
N ILE A 191 -4.82 15.29 19.95
CA ILE A 191 -4.90 14.70 18.62
C ILE A 191 -4.51 15.75 17.60
N ASP A 192 -3.61 15.39 16.68
CA ASP A 192 -3.31 16.25 15.53
C ASP A 192 -4.57 16.47 14.68
N GLU A 193 -5.06 17.70 14.67
CA GLU A 193 -6.25 18.13 13.92
C GLU A 193 -5.94 18.60 12.50
N SER A 194 -4.75 18.28 11.97
CA SER A 194 -4.38 18.61 10.57
C SER A 194 -5.24 17.88 9.54
N GLY A 195 -6.01 16.85 9.96
CA GLY A 195 -6.87 16.03 9.11
C GLY A 195 -8.15 15.58 9.80
N SER A 196 -9.00 14.90 9.05
CA SER A 196 -10.22 14.30 9.57
C SER A 196 -9.92 13.01 10.37
N LEU A 197 -10.82 12.68 11.27
CA LEU A 197 -10.72 11.56 12.21
C LEU A 197 -11.81 10.53 12.00
N LEU A 198 -11.50 9.29 12.34
CA LEU A 198 -12.46 8.20 12.46
C LEU A 198 -12.56 7.76 13.92
N ALA A 199 -13.78 7.40 14.32
CA ALA A 199 -14.02 6.65 15.55
C ALA A 199 -14.73 5.34 15.22
N GLN A 200 -14.29 4.26 15.88
CA GLN A 200 -14.83 2.91 15.70
C GLN A 200 -14.99 2.27 17.08
N PRO A 201 -16.00 1.39 17.32
CA PRO A 201 -16.04 0.60 18.54
C PRO A 201 -14.74 -0.18 18.70
N TYR A 202 -14.20 -0.17 19.91
CA TYR A 202 -13.05 -1.02 20.23
C TYR A 202 -13.47 -2.49 20.13
N MET A 203 -12.72 -3.28 19.37
CA MET A 203 -12.89 -4.72 19.27
C MET A 203 -11.96 -5.40 20.26
N PRO A 204 -12.48 -6.00 21.35
CA PRO A 204 -11.66 -6.73 22.30
C PRO A 204 -10.82 -7.80 21.61
N ASN A 205 -9.53 -7.85 21.92
CA ASN A 205 -8.61 -8.85 21.41
C ASN A 205 -7.62 -9.27 22.50
N PRO A 206 -6.93 -10.41 22.37
CA PRO A 206 -6.01 -10.92 23.37
C PRO A 206 -4.63 -10.21 23.37
N GLY A 207 -4.52 -9.00 22.86
CA GLY A 207 -3.30 -8.21 22.76
C GLY A 207 -2.58 -8.32 21.42
N TYR A 208 -3.16 -9.03 20.46
CA TYR A 208 -2.63 -9.17 19.11
C TYR A 208 -3.73 -9.02 18.05
N ASP A 209 -3.28 -8.62 16.87
CA ASP A 209 -4.07 -8.61 15.63
C ASP A 209 -3.46 -9.65 14.67
N VAL A 210 -4.24 -10.12 13.70
CA VAL A 210 -3.72 -10.95 12.61
C VAL A 210 -3.60 -10.09 11.36
N LYS A 211 -2.37 -10.05 10.80
CA LYS A 211 -2.13 -9.40 9.50
C LYS A 211 -2.16 -10.43 8.39
N LEU A 212 -3.08 -10.25 7.47
CA LEU A 212 -3.13 -11.06 6.25
C LEU A 212 -2.39 -10.31 5.14
N TYR A 213 -1.36 -10.93 4.60
CA TYR A 213 -0.57 -10.39 3.51
C TYR A 213 -0.88 -11.12 2.21
N ASN A 214 -1.13 -10.36 1.15
CA ASN A 214 -1.28 -10.88 -0.20
C ASN A 214 -0.21 -10.24 -1.12
N PRO A 215 0.90 -10.92 -1.39
CA PRO A 215 1.89 -10.47 -2.37
C PRO A 215 1.48 -10.78 -3.83
N GLY A 216 0.23 -11.18 -4.06
CA GLY A 216 -0.33 -11.48 -5.39
C GLY A 216 -1.34 -12.60 -5.44
N ASP A 217 -0.95 -13.84 -5.24
CA ASP A 217 -1.81 -15.05 -5.42
C ASP A 217 -2.01 -15.83 -4.14
N GLU A 218 -1.08 -15.74 -3.22
CA GLU A 218 -1.12 -16.46 -1.95
C GLU A 218 -1.38 -15.50 -0.80
N VAL A 219 -2.08 -15.99 0.20
CA VAL A 219 -2.36 -15.26 1.44
C VAL A 219 -1.50 -15.85 2.54
N PHE A 220 -0.87 -14.98 3.33
CA PHE A 220 -0.09 -15.32 4.51
C PHE A 220 -0.73 -14.65 5.72
N ALA A 221 -0.82 -15.38 6.84
CA ALA A 221 -1.36 -14.86 8.09
C ALA A 221 -0.25 -14.77 9.13
N ILE A 222 -0.11 -13.62 9.76
CA ILE A 222 0.95 -13.35 10.74
C ILE A 222 0.31 -12.71 11.96
N VAL A 223 0.52 -13.31 13.12
CA VAL A 223 0.19 -12.71 14.41
C VAL A 223 1.13 -11.54 14.66
N LYS A 224 0.57 -10.40 15.01
CA LYS A 224 1.29 -9.18 15.33
C LYS A 224 0.79 -8.60 16.63
N ARG A 225 1.70 -8.05 17.45
CA ARG A 225 1.29 -7.29 18.63
C ARG A 225 0.35 -6.15 18.20
N SER A 226 -0.79 -6.05 18.88
CA SER A 226 -1.73 -4.96 18.63
C SER A 226 -1.13 -3.61 19.07
N PRO A 227 -1.24 -2.54 18.27
CA PRO A 227 -0.78 -1.22 18.65
C PRO A 227 -1.49 -0.67 19.89
N LEU A 228 -2.70 -1.16 20.17
CA LEU A 228 -3.47 -0.79 21.36
C LEU A 228 -3.01 -1.53 22.64
N HIS A 229 -2.15 -2.52 22.50
CA HIS A 229 -1.60 -3.32 23.61
C HIS A 229 -0.07 -3.41 23.53
N PRO A 230 0.67 -2.29 23.62
CA PRO A 230 2.12 -2.27 23.41
C PRO A 230 2.90 -3.11 24.45
N GLY A 231 2.30 -3.33 25.62
CA GLY A 231 2.87 -4.15 26.71
C GLY A 231 2.51 -5.63 26.64
N ALA A 232 1.72 -6.08 25.65
CA ALA A 232 1.34 -7.48 25.55
C ALA A 232 2.56 -8.35 25.18
N ASP A 233 2.72 -9.49 25.87
CA ASP A 233 3.73 -10.49 25.53
C ASP A 233 3.22 -11.34 24.36
N VAL A 234 3.56 -10.94 23.14
CA VAL A 234 3.11 -11.59 21.90
C VAL A 234 4.31 -12.01 21.08
N VAL A 235 4.40 -13.29 20.80
CA VAL A 235 5.34 -13.83 19.82
C VAL A 235 4.76 -13.58 18.43
N GLU A 236 5.45 -12.75 17.65
CA GLU A 236 5.06 -12.51 16.27
C GLU A 236 5.49 -13.69 15.40
N GLU A 237 4.54 -14.38 14.82
CA GLU A 237 4.79 -15.58 14.03
C GLU A 237 3.80 -15.76 12.87
N GLN A 238 4.21 -16.55 11.90
CA GLN A 238 3.32 -16.96 10.82
C GLN A 238 2.41 -18.09 11.32
N ILE A 239 1.12 -17.96 11.07
CA ILE A 239 0.11 -18.95 11.42
C ILE A 239 -0.54 -19.56 10.16
N PRO A 240 -1.15 -20.74 10.25
CA PRO A 240 -1.88 -21.34 9.14
C PRO A 240 -3.04 -20.46 8.66
N VAL A 241 -3.18 -20.31 7.34
CA VAL A 241 -4.27 -19.57 6.73
C VAL A 241 -5.49 -20.46 6.58
N THR A 242 -6.51 -20.21 7.39
CA THR A 242 -7.80 -20.93 7.28
C THR A 242 -8.52 -20.60 5.96
N PRO A 243 -9.44 -21.45 5.49
CA PRO A 243 -10.28 -21.15 4.33
C PRO A 243 -11.05 -19.83 4.47
N GLU A 244 -11.49 -19.50 5.68
CA GLU A 244 -12.21 -18.27 6.00
C GLU A 244 -11.31 -17.03 5.83
N LEU A 245 -10.13 -17.01 6.46
CA LEU A 245 -9.14 -15.93 6.33
C LEU A 245 -8.73 -15.74 4.87
N ARG A 246 -8.53 -16.83 4.11
CA ARG A 246 -8.23 -16.77 2.69
C ARG A 246 -9.37 -16.17 1.88
N SER A 247 -10.60 -16.55 2.18
CA SER A 247 -11.80 -16.02 1.53
C SER A 247 -11.96 -14.53 1.79
N LEU A 248 -11.79 -14.12 3.06
CA LEU A 248 -11.84 -12.72 3.50
C LEU A 248 -10.78 -11.88 2.80
N ALA A 249 -9.52 -12.30 2.81
CA ALA A 249 -8.44 -11.59 2.14
C ALA A 249 -8.74 -11.39 0.64
N ARG A 250 -9.14 -12.46 -0.06
CA ARG A 250 -9.49 -12.39 -1.48
C ARG A 250 -10.70 -11.51 -1.76
N ALA A 251 -11.71 -11.49 -0.87
CA ALA A 251 -12.86 -10.60 -0.98
C ALA A 251 -12.42 -9.13 -0.91
N VAL A 252 -11.55 -8.78 0.05
CA VAL A 252 -10.98 -7.43 0.17
C VAL A 252 -10.21 -7.05 -1.10
N GLY A 253 -9.30 -7.89 -1.58
CA GLY A 253 -8.54 -7.61 -2.80
C GLY A 253 -9.44 -7.32 -4.00
N ARG A 254 -10.52 -8.10 -4.21
CA ARG A 254 -11.49 -7.86 -5.29
C ARG A 254 -12.28 -6.57 -5.11
N VAL A 255 -12.78 -6.31 -3.88
CA VAL A 255 -13.61 -5.13 -3.59
C VAL A 255 -12.84 -3.83 -3.77
N PHE A 256 -11.56 -3.82 -3.40
CA PHE A 256 -10.69 -2.65 -3.53
C PHE A 256 -9.93 -2.59 -4.86
N GLY A 257 -9.83 -3.69 -5.59
CA GLY A 257 -9.06 -3.77 -6.82
C GLY A 257 -7.55 -3.81 -6.60
N LEU A 258 -7.10 -4.36 -5.46
CA LEU A 258 -5.71 -4.44 -5.07
C LEU A 258 -5.08 -5.77 -5.52
N ASP A 259 -3.90 -5.70 -6.10
CA ASP A 259 -3.07 -6.86 -6.46
C ASP A 259 -2.06 -7.23 -5.38
N ILE A 260 -1.49 -6.20 -4.73
CA ILE A 260 -0.50 -6.31 -3.65
C ILE A 260 -1.06 -5.57 -2.43
N TYR A 261 -1.34 -6.27 -1.33
CA TYR A 261 -1.97 -5.63 -0.18
C TYR A 261 -1.77 -6.41 1.11
N GLY A 262 -2.11 -5.77 2.21
CA GLY A 262 -2.28 -6.39 3.51
C GLY A 262 -3.56 -5.89 4.17
N ILE A 263 -4.12 -6.70 5.05
CA ILE A 263 -5.26 -6.32 5.88
C ILE A 263 -4.99 -6.68 7.33
N ASP A 264 -5.44 -5.83 8.23
CA ASP A 264 -5.39 -6.09 9.66
C ASP A 264 -6.76 -6.61 10.07
N VAL A 265 -6.80 -7.77 10.71
CA VAL A 265 -8.03 -8.43 11.15
C VAL A 265 -7.97 -8.80 12.61
N VAL A 266 -9.12 -8.81 13.26
CA VAL A 266 -9.29 -9.29 14.64
C VAL A 266 -10.37 -10.36 14.67
N GLU A 267 -10.16 -11.38 15.49
CA GLU A 267 -11.17 -12.39 15.75
C GLU A 267 -12.11 -11.91 16.86
N THR A 268 -13.41 -12.03 16.62
CA THR A 268 -14.48 -11.71 17.56
C THR A 268 -15.38 -12.92 17.78
N ALA A 269 -16.29 -12.86 18.72
CA ALA A 269 -17.29 -13.92 18.93
C ALA A 269 -18.15 -14.20 17.66
N ASP A 270 -18.31 -13.18 16.80
CA ASP A 270 -19.10 -13.26 15.57
C ASP A 270 -18.24 -13.56 14.31
N GLY A 271 -16.95 -13.88 14.49
CA GLY A 271 -16.01 -14.17 13.41
C GLY A 271 -14.99 -13.05 13.18
N TRP A 272 -14.31 -13.09 12.03
CA TRP A 272 -13.24 -12.15 11.68
C TRP A 272 -13.76 -10.79 11.23
N VAL A 273 -13.16 -9.73 11.72
CA VAL A 273 -13.46 -8.33 11.37
C VAL A 273 -12.23 -7.65 10.81
N VAL A 274 -12.36 -6.97 9.67
CA VAL A 274 -11.30 -6.19 9.05
C VAL A 274 -11.21 -4.84 9.72
N LEU A 275 -10.03 -4.46 10.21
CA LEU A 275 -9.77 -3.18 10.89
C LEU A 275 -9.11 -2.15 9.98
N ASP A 276 -8.26 -2.60 9.05
CA ASP A 276 -7.53 -1.73 8.11
C ASP A 276 -7.16 -2.47 6.81
N VAL A 277 -6.97 -1.69 5.73
CA VAL A 277 -6.53 -2.18 4.42
C VAL A 277 -5.31 -1.37 3.98
N ASN A 278 -4.20 -2.06 3.68
CA ASN A 278 -2.92 -1.45 3.34
C ASN A 278 -2.50 -1.82 1.90
N ASP A 279 -2.24 -0.84 1.06
CA ASP A 279 -1.95 -0.99 -0.37
C ASP A 279 -0.55 -1.52 -0.71
N PHE A 280 0.42 -1.43 0.18
CA PHE A 280 1.76 -2.01 0.03
C PHE A 280 2.45 -2.14 1.40
N PRO A 281 2.13 -3.14 2.21
CA PRO A 281 2.75 -3.35 3.51
C PRO A 281 4.23 -3.78 3.40
N SER A 282 4.89 -3.99 4.55
CA SER A 282 6.32 -4.34 4.58
C SER A 282 6.64 -5.77 4.11
N PHE A 283 5.70 -6.70 4.21
CA PHE A 283 5.88 -8.14 3.90
C PHE A 283 7.06 -8.82 4.62
N GLY A 284 7.60 -8.23 5.69
CA GLY A 284 8.87 -8.63 6.30
C GLY A 284 8.92 -10.07 6.81
N MET A 285 7.77 -10.68 7.13
CA MET A 285 7.66 -12.06 7.60
C MET A 285 7.07 -13.02 6.55
N VAL A 286 6.82 -12.54 5.34
CA VAL A 286 6.33 -13.40 4.25
C VAL A 286 7.52 -14.11 3.61
N PRO A 287 7.53 -15.45 3.53
CA PRO A 287 8.61 -16.18 2.89
C PRO A 287 8.78 -15.78 1.43
N HIS A 288 10.03 -15.55 1.01
CA HIS A 288 10.38 -15.15 -0.36
C HIS A 288 9.59 -13.95 -0.90
N ALA A 289 9.24 -13.00 -0.02
CA ALA A 289 8.37 -11.87 -0.35
C ALA A 289 8.83 -11.10 -1.58
N ALA A 290 10.13 -10.82 -1.72
CA ALA A 290 10.68 -10.07 -2.85
C ALA A 290 10.40 -10.76 -4.20
N TYR A 291 10.59 -12.08 -4.28
CA TYR A 291 10.31 -12.86 -5.49
C TYR A 291 8.83 -12.91 -5.84
N ARG A 292 7.96 -13.06 -4.82
CA ARG A 292 6.49 -13.06 -4.96
C ARG A 292 5.99 -11.73 -5.47
N LEU A 293 6.48 -10.64 -4.91
CA LEU A 293 6.15 -9.28 -5.32
C LEU A 293 6.65 -8.98 -6.74
N ALA A 294 7.91 -9.31 -7.06
CA ALA A 294 8.47 -9.16 -8.39
C ALA A 294 7.64 -9.92 -9.44
N ARG A 295 7.29 -11.19 -9.17
CA ARG A 295 6.39 -11.99 -10.01
C ARG A 295 5.03 -11.32 -10.22
N THR A 296 4.46 -10.76 -9.15
CA THR A 296 3.15 -10.09 -9.23
C THR A 296 3.22 -8.82 -10.05
N VAL A 297 4.27 -7.99 -9.87
CA VAL A 297 4.51 -6.80 -10.70
C VAL A 297 4.51 -7.17 -12.18
N LEU A 298 5.29 -8.17 -12.58
CA LEU A 298 5.40 -8.59 -13.99
C LEU A 298 4.08 -9.18 -14.54
N ARG A 299 3.31 -9.91 -13.71
CA ARG A 299 1.99 -10.40 -14.11
C ARG A 299 0.97 -9.29 -14.34
N VAL A 300 0.98 -8.27 -13.47
CA VAL A 300 0.08 -7.11 -13.62
C VAL A 300 0.40 -6.37 -14.91
N ILE A 301 1.69 -6.15 -15.21
CA ILE A 301 2.12 -5.53 -16.48
C ILE A 301 1.54 -6.28 -17.67
N ARG A 302 1.71 -7.60 -17.74
CA ARG A 302 1.21 -8.42 -18.85
C ARG A 302 -0.29 -8.39 -18.98
N ARG A 303 -1.02 -8.53 -17.84
CA ARG A 303 -2.48 -8.46 -17.81
C ARG A 303 -2.99 -7.11 -18.35
N GLN A 304 -2.37 -6.02 -17.94
CA GLN A 304 -2.77 -4.69 -18.39
C GLN A 304 -2.32 -4.39 -19.83
N ALA A 305 -1.18 -4.90 -20.27
CA ALA A 305 -0.76 -4.78 -21.67
C ALA A 305 -1.74 -5.49 -22.62
N ALA A 306 -2.17 -6.71 -22.27
CA ALA A 306 -3.19 -7.43 -23.02
C ALA A 306 -4.52 -6.65 -23.10
N ALA A 307 -5.03 -6.17 -21.95
CA ALA A 307 -6.26 -5.38 -21.88
C ALA A 307 -6.19 -4.08 -22.72
N ARG A 308 -5.01 -3.42 -22.79
CA ARG A 308 -4.81 -2.25 -23.64
C ARG A 308 -4.76 -2.59 -25.12
N ALA A 309 -4.17 -3.71 -25.49
CA ALA A 309 -4.16 -4.17 -26.88
C ALA A 309 -5.60 -4.41 -27.36
N ASP A 310 -6.42 -5.08 -26.55
CA ASP A 310 -7.83 -5.32 -26.81
C ASP A 310 -8.62 -4.02 -26.94
N ALA A 311 -8.40 -3.07 -26.01
CA ALA A 311 -9.06 -1.76 -26.01
C ALA A 311 -8.66 -0.90 -27.23
N ARG A 312 -7.40 -0.94 -27.67
CA ARG A 312 -6.93 -0.26 -28.89
C ARG A 312 -7.54 -0.86 -30.15
N ALA A 313 -7.72 -2.15 -30.20
CA ALA A 313 -8.39 -2.82 -31.32
C ALA A 313 -9.88 -2.45 -31.43
N ALA A 314 -10.51 -2.10 -30.29
CA ALA A 314 -11.92 -1.72 -30.19
C ALA A 314 -12.17 -0.20 -30.27
N ALA A 315 -11.13 0.66 -30.23
CA ALA A 315 -11.28 2.11 -30.12
C ALA A 315 -11.64 2.78 -31.46
N PRO A 316 -12.60 3.71 -31.48
CA PRO A 316 -12.83 4.59 -32.62
C PRO A 316 -11.67 5.56 -32.82
N THR A 317 -11.46 5.98 -34.07
CA THR A 317 -10.37 6.85 -34.51
C THR A 317 -10.27 8.14 -33.68
N VAL A 318 -9.09 8.41 -33.12
CA VAL A 318 -8.82 9.62 -32.30
C VAL A 318 -8.93 10.88 -33.16
N TYR A 319 -9.57 11.93 -32.59
CA TYR A 319 -9.61 13.26 -33.19
C TYR A 319 -8.19 13.78 -33.45
N ARG A 320 -7.83 13.97 -34.72
CA ARG A 320 -6.61 14.67 -35.14
C ARG A 320 -6.98 16.14 -35.37
N SER A 321 -6.42 17.02 -34.56
CA SER A 321 -6.51 18.46 -34.84
C SER A 321 -5.85 18.77 -36.20
N THR A 322 -6.59 19.40 -37.09
CA THR A 322 -6.09 19.86 -38.38
C THR A 322 -5.37 21.21 -38.30
N ARG A 323 -5.08 21.71 -37.09
CA ARG A 323 -4.34 22.96 -36.92
C ARG A 323 -2.86 22.76 -37.21
N THR A 324 -2.38 23.38 -38.27
CA THR A 324 -0.96 23.55 -38.56
C THR A 324 -0.31 24.32 -37.39
N PRO A 325 0.87 23.88 -36.89
CA PRO A 325 1.57 24.62 -35.85
C PRO A 325 1.93 26.02 -36.36
N VAL A 326 1.55 27.04 -35.62
CA VAL A 326 1.99 28.43 -35.88
C VAL A 326 3.47 28.44 -35.54
N VAL A 327 4.32 28.57 -36.53
CA VAL A 327 5.76 28.80 -36.34
C VAL A 327 5.87 30.24 -35.83
N GLU A 328 6.22 30.40 -34.54
CA GLU A 328 6.61 31.69 -34.02
C GLU A 328 7.90 32.14 -34.72
N ALA A 329 7.77 33.22 -35.52
CA ALA A 329 8.92 33.89 -36.11
C ALA A 329 9.73 34.51 -34.95
N LYS A 330 10.99 34.12 -34.80
CA LYS A 330 11.96 34.79 -33.94
C LYS A 330 12.12 36.23 -34.45
N ALA A 331 11.81 37.21 -33.58
CA ALA A 331 12.26 38.59 -33.69
C ALA A 331 13.61 38.74 -32.98
#